data_1b831d490745dfcda609a82fbbd6cb6a
#
_entry.id   1b831d490745dfcda609a82fbbd6cb6a
#
_cell.length_a   1.000
_cell.length_b   1.000
_cell.length_c   1.000
_cell.angle_alpha   90.00
_cell.angle_beta   90.00
_cell.angle_gamma   90.00
#
_symmetry.space_group_name_H-M   'P 1'
#
loop_
_entity.id
_entity.type
_entity.pdbx_description
1 polymer ?
#
loop_
_entity_poly.entity_id
_entity_poly.type
_entity_poly.pdbx_seq_one_letter_code
_entity_poly.pdbx_strand_id
1 'polypeptide(L)'
;MGGGVGMDEAGETLAGFVAARMGEAVLERSVRPIIAGIYTADPSVLATDTVAPGLRAETARHGSLAAAVAVRLAAAGSRRTPEACVQGGMFVLVDALKAAIEEAGGTVLTRTGAFSLRRAASGWTLECGPTKPGPTPGAEPVPAGPGVNVTTERLVLACSASAALRLLTQARIPGLVPDVSVPEGAPIARLTLAVHAPELDDAPVSQGLLVAPAPADERPVAAKALSHLNIKWPWLADQLPPHTHLLRLSYGRLGEAEPAVTIDGALRDIRTLTGVTIAAEAVTDRLLARWNGTLPPLPPEYRARVRALEEQVRPLGGVALTGAWVAGTGIASVVTHARAGAKGLL
;
A
#
# COMPACT_ATOMS: atom_id res chain seq x y z
N MET A 1 22.84 -25.07 11.04
CA MET A 1 22.05 -26.23 10.56
C MET A 1 20.71 -25.69 10.11
N GLY A 2 20.56 -25.40 8.83
CA GLY A 2 19.27 -24.93 8.26
C GLY A 2 18.46 -26.16 7.91
N GLY A 3 17.41 -26.45 8.69
CA GLY A 3 16.50 -27.54 8.43
C GLY A 3 15.84 -27.40 7.07
N GLY A 4 16.03 -28.37 6.18
CA GLY A 4 15.23 -28.54 4.98
C GLY A 4 13.82 -28.96 5.38
N VAL A 5 12.97 -28.01 5.73
CA VAL A 5 11.53 -28.27 5.90
C VAL A 5 10.92 -28.25 4.51
N GLY A 6 10.28 -29.34 4.12
CA GLY A 6 9.64 -29.52 2.83
C GLY A 6 8.71 -28.36 2.48
N MET A 7 8.55 -28.13 1.19
CA MET A 7 7.58 -27.18 0.68
C MET A 7 6.18 -27.72 0.96
N ASP A 8 5.57 -27.27 2.03
CA ASP A 8 4.15 -27.44 2.19
C ASP A 8 3.41 -26.40 1.33
N GLU A 9 2.36 -26.88 0.71
CA GLU A 9 1.55 -26.23 -0.30
C GLU A 9 1.03 -24.85 0.15
N ALA A 10 0.74 -24.01 -0.81
CA ALA A 10 0.02 -22.75 -0.80
C ALA A 10 -0.53 -22.33 0.58
N GLY A 11 0.21 -21.61 1.38
CA GLY A 11 -0.39 -21.02 2.56
C GLY A 11 0.50 -20.71 3.74
N GLU A 12 1.81 -20.92 3.64
CA GLU A 12 2.69 -20.62 4.77
C GLU A 12 2.77 -19.11 5.04
N THR A 13 2.44 -18.70 6.27
CA THR A 13 2.60 -17.31 6.71
C THR A 13 4.08 -16.94 6.77
N LEU A 14 4.37 -15.65 6.65
CA LEU A 14 5.75 -15.16 6.76
C LEU A 14 6.37 -15.50 8.11
N ALA A 15 5.59 -15.41 9.21
CA ALA A 15 6.06 -15.78 10.53
C ALA A 15 6.47 -17.26 10.59
N GLY A 16 5.59 -18.17 10.18
CA GLY A 16 5.88 -19.61 10.16
C GLY A 16 7.08 -19.92 9.26
N PHE A 17 7.13 -19.31 8.09
CA PHE A 17 8.22 -19.49 7.14
C PHE A 17 9.59 -19.09 7.70
N VAL A 18 9.68 -17.94 8.36
CA VAL A 18 10.93 -17.43 8.95
C VAL A 18 11.30 -18.19 10.21
N ALA A 19 10.35 -18.38 11.15
CA ALA A 19 10.61 -19.06 12.41
C ALA A 19 11.15 -20.48 12.20
N ALA A 20 10.54 -21.24 11.27
CA ALA A 20 10.98 -22.60 10.95
C ALA A 20 12.41 -22.68 10.36
N ARG A 21 12.90 -21.62 9.69
CA ARG A 21 14.17 -21.62 8.94
C ARG A 21 15.30 -20.82 9.58
N MET A 22 14.95 -19.75 10.30
CA MET A 22 15.91 -18.82 10.90
C MET A 22 15.76 -18.71 12.42
N GLY A 23 14.71 -19.30 12.98
CA GLY A 23 14.39 -19.26 14.40
C GLY A 23 13.61 -18.03 14.84
N GLU A 24 12.97 -18.14 16.00
CA GLU A 24 12.08 -17.13 16.58
C GLU A 24 12.79 -15.79 16.83
N ALA A 25 14.06 -15.83 17.25
CA ALA A 25 14.81 -14.59 17.51
C ALA A 25 14.98 -13.71 16.27
N VAL A 26 15.14 -14.30 15.08
CA VAL A 26 15.21 -13.55 13.81
C VAL A 26 13.83 -12.99 13.45
N LEU A 27 12.78 -13.78 13.63
CA LEU A 27 11.42 -13.33 13.42
C LEU A 27 11.11 -12.11 14.29
N GLU A 28 11.32 -12.21 15.60
CA GLU A 28 10.93 -11.16 16.55
C GLU A 28 11.77 -9.89 16.44
N ARG A 29 13.08 -10.03 16.30
CA ARG A 29 14.01 -8.88 16.36
C ARG A 29 14.26 -8.21 15.03
N SER A 30 14.08 -8.92 13.92
CA SER A 30 14.46 -8.41 12.59
C SER A 30 13.27 -8.32 11.63
N VAL A 31 12.40 -9.31 11.60
CA VAL A 31 11.33 -9.39 10.61
C VAL A 31 10.06 -8.67 11.09
N ARG A 32 9.60 -8.99 12.29
CA ARG A 32 8.35 -8.44 12.85
C ARG A 32 8.33 -6.90 12.89
N PRO A 33 9.37 -6.18 13.36
CA PRO A 33 9.37 -4.73 13.37
C PRO A 33 9.25 -4.10 11.97
N ILE A 34 9.96 -4.67 11.00
CA ILE A 34 9.95 -4.18 9.62
C ILE A 34 8.58 -4.41 8.98
N ILE A 35 8.02 -5.60 9.13
CA ILE A 35 6.72 -5.97 8.57
C ILE A 35 5.59 -5.13 9.19
N ALA A 36 5.58 -5.00 10.50
CA ALA A 36 4.60 -4.16 11.18
C ALA A 36 4.70 -2.68 10.77
N GLY A 37 5.91 -2.17 10.56
CA GLY A 37 6.13 -0.79 10.10
C GLY A 37 5.68 -0.55 8.67
N ILE A 38 5.99 -1.46 7.75
CA ILE A 38 5.74 -1.31 6.31
C ILE A 38 4.32 -1.77 5.93
N TYR A 39 3.93 -2.98 6.34
CA TYR A 39 2.66 -3.61 5.97
C TYR A 39 1.53 -3.35 6.97
N THR A 40 1.85 -2.77 8.13
CA THR A 40 0.87 -2.46 9.18
C THR A 40 0.13 -3.71 9.71
N ALA A 41 0.72 -4.87 9.53
CA ALA A 41 0.17 -6.16 9.89
C ALA A 41 1.22 -7.04 10.57
N ASP A 42 0.76 -8.04 11.31
CA ASP A 42 1.65 -9.05 11.88
C ASP A 42 2.09 -10.05 10.80
N PRO A 43 3.35 -10.51 10.77
CA PRO A 43 3.80 -11.52 9.82
C PRO A 43 3.06 -12.86 9.94
N SER A 44 2.35 -13.13 11.02
CA SER A 44 1.53 -14.34 11.20
C SER A 44 0.23 -14.34 10.38
N VAL A 45 -0.20 -13.17 9.89
CA VAL A 45 -1.41 -13.04 9.04
C VAL A 45 -1.08 -12.72 7.58
N LEU A 46 0.19 -12.62 7.23
CA LEU A 46 0.64 -12.32 5.87
C LEU A 46 1.23 -13.56 5.19
N ALA A 47 0.84 -13.78 3.94
CA ALA A 47 1.49 -14.79 3.11
C ALA A 47 2.94 -14.38 2.80
N THR A 48 3.86 -15.34 2.84
CA THR A 48 5.28 -15.13 2.48
C THR A 48 5.42 -14.52 1.09
N ASP A 49 4.66 -15.03 0.11
CA ASP A 49 4.74 -14.57 -1.30
C ASP A 49 4.10 -13.19 -1.52
N THR A 50 3.32 -12.68 -0.56
CA THR A 50 2.82 -11.30 -0.60
C THR A 50 3.93 -10.30 -0.26
N VAL A 51 4.76 -10.65 0.71
CA VAL A 51 5.87 -9.80 1.18
C VAL A 51 7.12 -9.97 0.32
N ALA A 52 7.44 -11.22 -0.03
CA ALA A 52 8.64 -11.58 -0.77
C ALA A 52 8.31 -12.58 -1.89
N PRO A 53 7.76 -12.11 -3.03
CA PRO A 53 7.35 -12.98 -4.13
C PRO A 53 8.47 -13.91 -4.59
N GLY A 54 8.16 -15.21 -4.71
CA GLY A 54 9.10 -16.24 -5.18
C GLY A 54 10.14 -16.69 -4.16
N LEU A 55 10.22 -16.09 -2.95
CA LEU A 55 11.22 -16.45 -1.95
C LEU A 55 11.10 -17.92 -1.49
N ARG A 56 9.89 -18.44 -1.40
CA ARG A 56 9.64 -19.86 -1.04
C ARG A 56 10.23 -20.79 -2.09
N ALA A 57 9.94 -20.55 -3.36
CA ALA A 57 10.47 -21.35 -4.46
C ALA A 57 12.00 -21.28 -4.56
N GLU A 58 12.59 -20.11 -4.33
CA GLU A 58 14.04 -19.94 -4.28
C GLU A 58 14.67 -20.66 -3.07
N THR A 59 14.01 -20.59 -1.90
CA THR A 59 14.45 -21.33 -0.72
C THR A 59 14.51 -22.83 -0.97
N ALA A 60 13.48 -23.39 -1.63
CA ALA A 60 13.47 -24.80 -2.02
C ALA A 60 14.59 -25.12 -3.02
N ARG A 61 14.80 -24.27 -4.01
CA ARG A 61 15.84 -24.45 -5.04
C ARG A 61 17.25 -24.42 -4.46
N HIS A 62 17.51 -23.53 -3.50
CA HIS A 62 18.84 -23.31 -2.91
C HIS A 62 19.07 -24.05 -1.59
N GLY A 63 18.08 -24.82 -1.12
CA GLY A 63 18.17 -25.66 0.06
C GLY A 63 18.07 -24.93 1.41
N SER A 64 18.14 -23.61 1.43
CA SER A 64 17.92 -22.81 2.65
C SER A 64 17.48 -21.38 2.36
N LEU A 65 16.79 -20.76 3.32
CA LEU A 65 16.39 -19.34 3.23
C LEU A 65 17.62 -18.42 3.16
N ALA A 66 18.67 -18.72 3.92
CA ALA A 66 19.90 -17.94 3.90
C ALA A 66 20.57 -17.97 2.51
N ALA A 67 20.64 -19.15 1.88
CA ALA A 67 21.20 -19.30 0.53
C ALA A 67 20.33 -18.56 -0.51
N ALA A 68 19.01 -18.66 -0.45
CA ALA A 68 18.12 -17.94 -1.34
C ALA A 68 18.28 -16.41 -1.21
N VAL A 69 18.36 -15.90 0.01
CA VAL A 69 18.61 -14.47 0.26
C VAL A 69 19.98 -14.04 -0.24
N ALA A 70 21.03 -14.85 -0.03
CA ALA A 70 22.37 -14.56 -0.54
C ALA A 70 22.39 -14.47 -2.08
N VAL A 71 21.69 -15.37 -2.79
CA VAL A 71 21.57 -15.32 -4.25
C VAL A 71 20.82 -14.06 -4.70
N ARG A 72 19.74 -13.68 -4.04
CA ARG A 72 19.00 -12.42 -4.33
C ARG A 72 19.91 -11.20 -4.14
N LEU A 73 20.66 -11.16 -3.05
CA LEU A 73 21.58 -10.07 -2.77
C LEU A 73 22.71 -9.98 -3.81
N ALA A 74 23.25 -11.13 -4.22
CA ALA A 74 24.25 -11.20 -5.27
C ALA A 74 23.72 -10.77 -6.64
N ALA A 75 22.50 -11.20 -6.98
CA ALA A 75 21.83 -10.80 -8.23
C ALA A 75 21.48 -9.29 -8.25
N ALA A 76 21.15 -8.71 -7.10
CA ALA A 76 20.95 -7.29 -6.97
C ALA A 76 22.25 -6.49 -7.14
N GLY A 77 23.41 -7.13 -6.90
CA GLY A 77 24.75 -6.53 -7.06
C GLY A 77 24.92 -5.24 -6.26
N SER A 78 25.81 -4.37 -6.73
CA SER A 78 25.95 -2.99 -6.23
C SER A 78 24.73 -2.09 -6.55
N ARG A 79 23.78 -2.60 -7.34
CA ARG A 79 22.48 -2.01 -7.59
C ARG A 79 21.49 -2.28 -6.46
N ARG A 80 21.86 -2.01 -5.23
CA ARG A 80 20.85 -1.60 -4.24
C ARG A 80 20.29 -0.30 -4.78
N THR A 81 19.18 -0.39 -5.50
CA THR A 81 18.43 0.81 -5.88
C THR A 81 18.03 1.45 -4.55
N PRO A 82 18.61 2.59 -4.19
CA PRO A 82 18.13 3.31 -3.03
C PRO A 82 16.63 3.57 -3.23
N GLU A 83 15.88 3.72 -2.16
CA GLU A 83 14.51 4.21 -2.30
C GLU A 83 14.50 5.41 -3.23
N ALA A 84 13.69 5.37 -4.26
CA ALA A 84 13.58 6.45 -5.22
C ALA A 84 12.23 7.16 -5.05
N CYS A 85 12.26 8.47 -5.22
CA CYS A 85 11.08 9.31 -5.28
C CYS A 85 11.18 10.21 -6.52
N VAL A 86 10.05 10.53 -7.11
CA VAL A 86 9.99 11.55 -8.16
C VAL A 86 10.26 12.91 -7.51
N GLN A 87 11.19 13.68 -8.07
CA GLN A 87 11.41 15.06 -7.62
C GLN A 87 10.10 15.85 -7.77
N GLY A 88 9.74 16.60 -6.76
CA GLY A 88 8.45 17.26 -6.66
C GLY A 88 7.37 16.42 -5.97
N GLY A 89 7.57 15.09 -5.83
CA GLY A 89 6.63 14.18 -5.15
C GLY A 89 5.98 13.17 -6.10
N MET A 90 5.40 12.11 -5.53
CA MET A 90 4.82 11.02 -6.31
C MET A 90 3.58 11.41 -7.13
N PHE A 91 2.92 12.53 -6.81
CA PHE A 91 1.79 13.03 -7.60
C PHE A 91 2.20 13.47 -9.02
N VAL A 92 3.46 13.90 -9.22
CA VAL A 92 4.00 14.26 -10.54
C VAL A 92 3.88 13.09 -11.54
N LEU A 93 4.02 11.84 -11.06
CA LEU A 93 3.79 10.67 -11.91
C LEU A 93 2.33 10.58 -12.35
N VAL A 94 1.38 10.89 -11.46
CA VAL A 94 -0.06 10.88 -11.78
C VAL A 94 -0.41 11.97 -12.77
N ASP A 95 0.15 13.18 -12.58
CA ASP A 95 -0.06 14.30 -13.49
C ASP A 95 0.52 14.02 -14.88
N ALA A 96 1.70 13.41 -14.96
CA ALA A 96 2.30 13.00 -16.23
C ALA A 96 1.46 11.93 -16.96
N LEU A 97 0.92 10.95 -16.21
CA LEU A 97 0.01 9.94 -16.80
C LEU A 97 -1.28 10.57 -17.30
N LYS A 98 -1.85 11.51 -16.54
CA LYS A 98 -3.04 12.26 -16.94
C LYS A 98 -2.77 13.03 -18.23
N ALA A 99 -1.67 13.80 -18.27
CA ALA A 99 -1.29 14.55 -19.47
C ALA A 99 -1.13 13.64 -20.70
N ALA A 100 -0.44 12.50 -20.56
CA ALA A 100 -0.27 11.54 -21.64
C ALA A 100 -1.60 10.95 -22.15
N ILE A 101 -2.58 10.72 -21.27
CA ILE A 101 -3.93 10.27 -21.66
C ILE A 101 -4.63 11.36 -22.46
N GLU A 102 -4.58 12.60 -21.99
CA GLU A 102 -5.23 13.75 -22.65
C GLU A 102 -4.58 14.08 -24.00
N GLU A 103 -3.25 14.03 -24.11
CA GLU A 103 -2.51 14.17 -25.37
C GLU A 103 -2.86 13.08 -26.38
N ALA A 104 -3.17 11.86 -25.93
CA ALA A 104 -3.67 10.78 -26.78
C ALA A 104 -5.15 10.91 -27.14
N GLY A 105 -5.83 12.01 -26.79
CA GLY A 105 -7.24 12.26 -27.03
C GLY A 105 -8.20 11.60 -26.03
N GLY A 106 -7.67 11.04 -24.93
CA GLY A 106 -8.47 10.49 -23.84
C GLY A 106 -9.02 11.57 -22.92
N THR A 107 -9.93 11.17 -22.02
CA THR A 107 -10.52 12.06 -21.03
C THR A 107 -10.35 11.50 -19.62
N VAL A 108 -9.92 12.33 -18.66
CA VAL A 108 -9.85 11.98 -17.25
C VAL A 108 -10.94 12.72 -16.48
N LEU A 109 -11.93 11.98 -16.01
CA LEU A 109 -13.05 12.52 -15.22
C LEU A 109 -12.75 12.34 -13.71
N THR A 110 -12.39 13.44 -13.06
CA THR A 110 -12.22 13.47 -11.61
C THR A 110 -13.57 13.64 -10.89
N ARG A 111 -13.65 13.21 -9.62
CA ARG A 111 -14.89 13.26 -8.84
C ARG A 111 -16.07 12.56 -9.50
N THR A 112 -15.78 11.54 -10.28
CA THR A 112 -16.75 10.72 -11.02
C THR A 112 -16.55 9.27 -10.66
N GLY A 113 -17.61 8.60 -10.22
CA GLY A 113 -17.60 7.19 -9.81
C GLY A 113 -18.45 6.34 -10.73
N ALA A 114 -18.11 5.04 -10.83
CA ALA A 114 -18.96 4.02 -11.43
C ALA A 114 -19.85 3.41 -10.34
N PHE A 115 -21.16 3.47 -10.54
CA PHE A 115 -22.16 3.03 -9.56
C PHE A 115 -22.70 1.63 -9.88
N SER A 116 -22.86 1.30 -11.16
CA SER A 116 -23.30 -0.01 -11.61
C SER A 116 -22.54 -0.45 -12.87
N LEU A 117 -22.51 -1.77 -13.07
CA LEU A 117 -21.93 -2.42 -14.26
C LEU A 117 -22.92 -3.42 -14.80
N ARG A 118 -23.11 -3.47 -16.12
CA ARG A 118 -23.93 -4.45 -16.81
C ARG A 118 -23.23 -4.93 -18.08
N ARG A 119 -23.47 -6.19 -18.44
CA ARG A 119 -23.11 -6.72 -19.75
C ARG A 119 -24.05 -6.14 -20.79
N ALA A 120 -23.52 -5.60 -21.88
CA ALA A 120 -24.25 -5.15 -23.06
C ALA A 120 -24.14 -6.21 -24.19
N ALA A 121 -24.90 -6.05 -25.26
CA ALA A 121 -24.84 -6.94 -26.41
C ALA A 121 -23.42 -6.97 -27.04
N SER A 122 -22.75 -5.81 -27.06
CA SER A 122 -21.34 -5.67 -27.46
C SER A 122 -20.58 -4.90 -26.39
N GLY A 123 -19.99 -5.62 -25.42
CA GLY A 123 -19.17 -4.98 -24.39
C GLY A 123 -19.90 -4.71 -23.07
N TRP A 124 -19.74 -3.52 -22.50
CA TRP A 124 -20.09 -3.17 -21.11
C TRP A 124 -20.81 -1.85 -21.03
N THR A 125 -21.76 -1.74 -20.14
CA THR A 125 -22.41 -0.46 -19.79
C THR A 125 -22.18 -0.17 -18.33
N LEU A 126 -21.65 1.03 -18.03
CA LEU A 126 -21.46 1.56 -16.70
C LEU A 126 -22.39 2.74 -16.49
N GLU A 127 -23.00 2.82 -15.32
CA GLU A 127 -23.61 4.04 -14.83
C GLU A 127 -22.55 4.82 -14.07
N CYS A 128 -22.17 5.99 -14.57
CA CYS A 128 -21.15 6.87 -14.00
C CYS A 128 -21.74 8.21 -13.64
N GLY A 129 -21.31 8.84 -12.57
CA GLY A 129 -21.80 10.15 -12.18
C GLY A 129 -20.97 10.83 -11.11
N PRO A 130 -21.32 12.07 -10.76
CA PRO A 130 -20.59 12.85 -9.78
C PRO A 130 -20.60 12.18 -8.41
N THR A 131 -19.49 12.34 -7.70
CA THR A 131 -19.32 11.82 -6.35
C THR A 131 -18.97 12.94 -5.36
N LYS A 132 -19.29 12.71 -4.10
CA LYS A 132 -18.84 13.50 -2.95
C LYS A 132 -18.09 12.57 -1.97
N PRO A 133 -17.27 13.13 -1.06
CA PRO A 133 -16.62 12.36 -0.02
C PRO A 133 -17.60 11.44 0.71
N GLY A 134 -17.14 10.27 1.10
CA GLY A 134 -17.90 9.35 1.93
C GLY A 134 -18.20 9.91 3.33
N PRO A 135 -19.02 9.23 4.12
CA PRO A 135 -19.51 9.74 5.41
C PRO A 135 -18.41 9.90 6.46
N THR A 136 -17.33 9.18 6.33
CA THR A 136 -16.16 9.26 7.22
C THR A 136 -14.88 9.52 6.43
N PRO A 137 -13.86 10.16 7.02
CA PRO A 137 -12.57 10.34 6.37
C PRO A 137 -11.99 9.01 5.87
N GLY A 138 -11.64 8.94 4.57
CA GLY A 138 -11.11 7.74 3.94
C GLY A 138 -12.15 6.71 3.48
N ALA A 139 -13.45 6.93 3.72
CA ALA A 139 -14.50 6.10 3.16
C ALA A 139 -14.62 6.28 1.63
N GLU A 140 -15.15 5.25 0.96
CA GLU A 140 -15.42 5.34 -0.48
C GLU A 140 -16.36 6.50 -0.80
N PRO A 141 -16.11 7.24 -1.91
CA PRO A 141 -17.00 8.31 -2.35
C PRO A 141 -18.40 7.77 -2.64
N VAL A 142 -19.40 8.59 -2.35
CA VAL A 142 -20.81 8.26 -2.58
C VAL A 142 -21.39 9.13 -3.71
N PRO A 143 -22.46 8.66 -4.39
CA PRO A 143 -23.14 9.45 -5.41
C PRO A 143 -23.55 10.84 -4.93
N ALA A 144 -23.38 11.86 -5.78
CA ALA A 144 -23.73 13.25 -5.49
C ALA A 144 -24.76 13.83 -6.47
N GLY A 145 -25.22 13.03 -7.44
CA GLY A 145 -26.20 13.44 -8.46
C GLY A 145 -26.51 12.28 -9.40
N PRO A 146 -27.33 12.54 -10.42
CA PRO A 146 -27.72 11.52 -11.40
C PRO A 146 -26.51 11.04 -12.20
N GLY A 147 -26.52 9.75 -12.53
CA GLY A 147 -25.53 9.12 -13.38
C GLY A 147 -25.89 9.22 -14.86
N VAL A 148 -24.90 9.01 -15.70
CA VAL A 148 -25.02 8.78 -17.14
C VAL A 148 -24.51 7.41 -17.49
N ASN A 149 -25.11 6.78 -18.50
CA ASN A 149 -24.64 5.49 -19.00
C ASN A 149 -23.49 5.70 -19.98
N VAL A 150 -22.38 5.00 -19.70
CA VAL A 150 -21.22 4.91 -20.60
C VAL A 150 -21.14 3.50 -21.12
N THR A 151 -21.16 3.33 -22.43
CA THR A 151 -21.02 2.02 -23.10
C THR A 151 -19.64 1.92 -23.71
N THR A 152 -18.98 0.77 -23.53
CA THR A 152 -17.64 0.51 -24.06
C THR A 152 -17.47 -0.96 -24.41
N GLU A 153 -16.68 -1.24 -25.43
CA GLU A 153 -16.29 -2.62 -25.77
C GLU A 153 -15.20 -3.16 -24.83
N ARG A 154 -14.38 -2.28 -24.28
CA ARG A 154 -13.21 -2.63 -23.44
C ARG A 154 -13.25 -1.89 -22.12
N LEU A 155 -13.12 -2.62 -21.03
CA LEU A 155 -13.22 -2.13 -19.67
C LEU A 155 -12.02 -2.59 -18.84
N VAL A 156 -11.39 -1.68 -18.12
CA VAL A 156 -10.40 -2.03 -17.08
C VAL A 156 -10.93 -1.58 -15.72
N LEU A 157 -11.12 -2.53 -14.82
CA LEU A 157 -11.44 -2.25 -13.42
C LEU A 157 -10.14 -2.10 -12.63
N ALA A 158 -9.70 -0.86 -12.42
CA ALA A 158 -8.48 -0.49 -11.70
C ALA A 158 -8.76 0.17 -10.33
N CYS A 159 -10.00 0.09 -9.87
CA CYS A 159 -10.46 0.63 -8.59
C CYS A 159 -10.09 -0.28 -7.40
N SER A 160 -10.53 0.09 -6.18
CA SER A 160 -10.36 -0.75 -4.98
C SER A 160 -11.02 -2.12 -5.18
N ALA A 161 -10.55 -3.12 -4.41
CA ALA A 161 -11.12 -4.46 -4.47
C ALA A 161 -12.64 -4.44 -4.15
N SER A 162 -13.05 -3.71 -3.11
CA SER A 162 -14.45 -3.56 -2.72
C SER A 162 -15.31 -3.00 -3.86
N ALA A 163 -14.84 -1.95 -4.53
CA ALA A 163 -15.55 -1.35 -5.66
C ALA A 163 -15.61 -2.30 -6.87
N ALA A 164 -14.51 -2.96 -7.23
CA ALA A 164 -14.46 -3.91 -8.34
C ALA A 164 -15.38 -5.11 -8.11
N LEU A 165 -15.31 -5.74 -6.92
CA LEU A 165 -16.13 -6.89 -6.56
C LEU A 165 -17.61 -6.52 -6.50
N ARG A 166 -17.97 -5.35 -5.96
CA ARG A 166 -19.34 -4.83 -5.97
C ARG A 166 -19.88 -4.67 -7.39
N LEU A 167 -19.11 -4.05 -8.29
CA LEU A 167 -19.49 -3.87 -9.69
C LEU A 167 -19.69 -5.21 -10.41
N LEU A 168 -18.78 -6.16 -10.23
CA LEU A 168 -18.88 -7.50 -10.81
C LEU A 168 -20.09 -8.27 -10.28
N THR A 169 -20.38 -8.20 -8.98
CA THR A 169 -21.55 -8.83 -8.36
C THR A 169 -22.84 -8.23 -8.92
N GLN A 170 -22.89 -6.90 -9.04
CA GLN A 170 -24.06 -6.19 -9.60
C GLN A 170 -24.30 -6.50 -11.08
N ALA A 171 -23.26 -6.83 -11.83
CA ALA A 171 -23.36 -7.18 -13.25
C ALA A 171 -24.14 -8.48 -13.50
N ARG A 172 -24.33 -9.33 -12.48
CA ARG A 172 -25.10 -10.59 -12.52
C ARG A 172 -24.74 -11.47 -13.72
N ILE A 173 -23.46 -11.62 -13.97
CA ILE A 173 -22.96 -12.42 -15.10
C ILE A 173 -23.11 -13.90 -14.77
N PRO A 174 -23.81 -14.71 -15.61
CA PRO A 174 -23.92 -16.15 -15.36
C PRO A 174 -22.55 -16.83 -15.25
N GLY A 175 -22.34 -17.60 -14.20
CA GLY A 175 -21.11 -18.33 -13.97
C GLY A 175 -19.96 -17.51 -13.35
N LEU A 176 -20.11 -16.20 -13.20
CA LEU A 176 -19.14 -15.36 -12.48
C LEU A 176 -19.50 -15.30 -10.99
N VAL A 177 -18.63 -15.84 -10.16
CA VAL A 177 -18.76 -15.79 -8.69
C VAL A 177 -17.54 -15.08 -8.14
N PRO A 178 -17.65 -13.77 -7.80
CA PRO A 178 -16.53 -13.02 -7.22
C PRO A 178 -16.27 -13.42 -5.75
N ASP A 179 -15.80 -14.66 -5.54
CA ASP A 179 -15.49 -15.21 -4.22
C ASP A 179 -14.10 -14.76 -3.74
N VAL A 180 -13.95 -13.45 -3.59
CA VAL A 180 -12.75 -12.84 -3.01
C VAL A 180 -13.17 -12.01 -1.81
N SER A 181 -12.82 -12.50 -0.62
CA SER A 181 -12.98 -11.72 0.62
C SER A 181 -11.75 -10.84 0.81
N VAL A 182 -11.96 -9.55 0.93
CA VAL A 182 -10.90 -8.59 1.26
C VAL A 182 -10.97 -8.30 2.74
N PRO A 183 -9.96 -8.69 3.53
CA PRO A 183 -9.93 -8.37 4.95
C PRO A 183 -9.95 -6.85 5.17
N GLU A 184 -10.44 -6.44 6.33
CA GLU A 184 -10.38 -5.04 6.73
C GLU A 184 -8.91 -4.61 6.90
N GLY A 185 -8.54 -3.50 6.30
CA GLY A 185 -7.20 -2.91 6.44
C GLY A 185 -7.11 -2.00 7.67
N ALA A 186 -5.91 -1.60 8.00
CA ALA A 186 -5.69 -0.72 9.14
C ALA A 186 -6.20 0.71 8.90
N PRO A 187 -6.70 1.40 9.93
CA PRO A 187 -7.04 2.82 9.89
C PRO A 187 -5.76 3.66 9.99
N ILE A 188 -5.20 4.03 8.84
CA ILE A 188 -3.93 4.77 8.79
C ILE A 188 -4.16 6.27 8.85
N ALA A 189 -3.42 6.95 9.73
CA ALA A 189 -3.29 8.40 9.72
C ALA A 189 -1.81 8.78 9.57
N ARG A 190 -1.54 9.78 8.73
CA ARG A 190 -0.21 10.37 8.55
C ARG A 190 -0.28 11.86 8.80
N LEU A 191 0.40 12.29 9.85
CA LEU A 191 0.59 13.71 10.17
C LEU A 191 1.96 14.14 9.70
N THR A 192 2.00 15.08 8.77
CA THR A 192 3.23 15.78 8.38
C THR A 192 3.21 17.14 9.03
N LEU A 193 4.30 17.49 9.71
CA LEU A 193 4.53 18.80 10.32
C LEU A 193 5.71 19.47 9.64
N ALA A 194 5.55 20.74 9.30
CA ALA A 194 6.67 21.64 9.04
C ALA A 194 7.04 22.34 10.35
N VAL A 195 8.27 22.21 10.79
CA VAL A 195 8.74 22.76 12.06
C VAL A 195 10.03 23.56 11.87
N HIS A 196 10.13 24.70 12.54
CA HIS A 196 11.39 25.43 12.64
C HIS A 196 12.13 24.97 13.89
N ALA A 197 13.18 24.19 13.74
CA ALA A 197 13.88 23.53 14.86
C ALA A 197 15.37 23.29 14.50
N PRO A 198 16.25 24.25 14.79
CA PRO A 198 17.69 24.11 14.52
C PRO A 198 18.31 22.85 15.15
N GLU A 199 17.75 22.35 16.24
CA GLU A 199 18.22 21.14 16.93
C GLU A 199 18.04 19.87 16.08
N LEU A 200 17.26 19.94 15.00
CA LEU A 200 17.07 18.83 14.06
C LEU A 200 18.05 18.85 12.89
N ASP A 201 18.89 19.89 12.75
CA ASP A 201 19.88 19.99 11.68
C ASP A 201 20.88 18.82 11.71
N ASP A 202 21.20 18.32 12.90
CA ASP A 202 22.09 17.17 13.11
C ASP A 202 21.44 15.82 12.75
N ALA A 203 20.19 15.82 12.28
CA ALA A 203 19.43 14.63 11.88
C ALA A 203 19.50 13.46 12.90
N PRO A 204 19.07 13.64 14.14
CA PRO A 204 19.28 12.69 15.26
C PRO A 204 18.71 11.29 15.02
N VAL A 205 17.75 11.16 14.10
CA VAL A 205 17.18 9.88 13.66
C VAL A 205 17.47 9.59 12.19
N SER A 206 18.45 10.26 11.58
CA SER A 206 18.78 10.16 10.16
C SER A 206 17.50 10.36 9.31
N GLN A 207 17.21 9.47 8.37
CA GLN A 207 16.02 9.55 7.50
C GLN A 207 14.71 9.19 8.20
N GLY A 208 14.76 8.68 9.43
CA GLY A 208 13.62 8.26 10.22
C GLY A 208 13.79 6.89 10.86
N LEU A 209 12.76 6.44 11.54
CA LEU A 209 12.74 5.17 12.27
C LEU A 209 11.35 4.50 12.25
N LEU A 210 11.35 3.20 12.56
CA LEU A 210 10.16 2.41 12.82
C LEU A 210 10.08 2.10 14.32
N VAL A 211 8.88 2.19 14.88
CA VAL A 211 8.63 1.82 16.29
C VAL A 211 8.24 0.34 16.33
N ALA A 212 8.96 -0.42 17.13
CA ALA A 212 8.69 -1.85 17.32
C ALA A 212 7.24 -2.07 17.82
N PRO A 213 6.56 -3.15 17.36
CA PRO A 213 5.27 -3.51 17.88
C PRO A 213 5.35 -3.82 19.38
N ALA A 214 4.37 -3.32 20.12
CA ALA A 214 4.18 -3.65 21.53
C ALA A 214 2.68 -3.50 21.86
N PRO A 215 2.18 -4.10 22.97
CA PRO A 215 0.86 -3.81 23.49
C PRO A 215 0.64 -2.31 23.69
N ALA A 216 -0.61 -1.85 23.56
CA ALA A 216 -0.91 -0.41 23.53
C ALA A 216 -0.45 0.35 24.78
N ASP A 217 -0.53 -0.30 25.93
CA ASP A 217 -0.13 0.20 27.25
C ASP A 217 1.40 0.18 27.51
N GLU A 218 2.14 -0.60 26.72
CA GLU A 218 3.61 -0.71 26.81
C GLU A 218 4.34 0.16 25.78
N ARG A 219 3.62 0.84 24.88
CA ARG A 219 4.24 1.64 23.81
C ARG A 219 4.79 2.95 24.33
N PRO A 220 6.04 3.29 24.03
CA PRO A 220 6.63 4.57 24.42
C PRO A 220 5.97 5.75 23.70
N VAL A 221 5.40 5.51 22.49
CA VAL A 221 4.78 6.50 21.62
C VAL A 221 3.56 5.93 20.89
N ALA A 222 2.64 6.79 20.48
CA ALA A 222 1.48 6.40 19.67
C ALA A 222 1.87 6.17 18.19
N ALA A 223 2.83 6.92 17.68
CA ALA A 223 3.31 6.77 16.32
C ALA A 223 3.97 5.39 16.11
N LYS A 224 3.75 4.79 14.94
CA LYS A 224 4.43 3.54 14.51
C LYS A 224 5.70 3.80 13.69
N ALA A 225 5.86 5.01 13.18
CA ALA A 225 7.02 5.44 12.40
C ALA A 225 7.14 6.95 12.42
N LEU A 226 8.38 7.43 12.34
CA LEU A 226 8.73 8.81 12.04
C LEU A 226 9.64 8.84 10.82
N SER A 227 9.36 9.73 9.87
CA SER A 227 10.23 10.01 8.73
C SER A 227 10.67 11.46 8.74
N HIS A 228 11.96 11.71 8.62
CA HIS A 228 12.54 13.03 8.46
C HIS A 228 12.70 13.30 6.96
N LEU A 229 11.72 13.97 6.34
CA LEU A 229 11.53 13.94 4.89
C LEU A 229 12.59 14.69 4.13
N ASN A 230 13.08 15.82 4.60
CA ASN A 230 14.12 16.59 3.94
C ASN A 230 15.54 16.01 4.12
N ILE A 231 15.75 15.16 5.13
CA ILE A 231 16.95 14.31 5.22
C ILE A 231 16.83 13.11 4.27
N LYS A 232 15.65 12.53 4.17
CA LYS A 232 15.38 11.41 3.27
C LYS A 232 15.45 11.81 1.80
N TRP A 233 14.96 13.00 1.48
CA TRP A 233 14.86 13.54 0.13
C TRP A 233 15.53 14.91 0.05
N PRO A 234 16.85 15.00 -0.30
CA PRO A 234 17.60 16.25 -0.29
C PRO A 234 16.97 17.38 -1.12
N TRP A 235 16.29 17.06 -2.23
CA TRP A 235 15.59 18.05 -3.04
C TRP A 235 14.47 18.81 -2.29
N LEU A 236 13.94 18.23 -1.19
CA LEU A 236 13.01 18.95 -0.31
C LEU A 236 13.74 19.99 0.54
N ALA A 237 14.94 19.68 1.02
CA ALA A 237 15.73 20.62 1.82
C ALA A 237 16.00 21.92 1.05
N ASP A 238 16.27 21.82 -0.25
CA ASP A 238 16.52 22.97 -1.13
C ASP A 238 15.31 23.91 -1.30
N GLN A 239 14.12 23.46 -0.93
CA GLN A 239 12.88 24.21 -1.03
C GLN A 239 12.39 24.77 0.30
N LEU A 240 13.08 24.49 1.39
CA LEU A 240 12.67 24.90 2.73
C LEU A 240 13.54 26.06 3.23
N PRO A 241 12.96 26.94 4.06
CA PRO A 241 13.75 27.91 4.80
C PRO A 241 14.81 27.23 5.69
N PRO A 242 15.90 27.92 6.04
CA PRO A 242 16.88 27.42 6.99
C PRO A 242 16.25 26.89 8.27
N HIS A 243 16.79 25.81 8.84
CA HIS A 243 16.33 25.18 10.08
C HIS A 243 14.86 24.70 10.05
N THR A 244 14.31 24.54 8.85
CA THR A 244 12.93 24.03 8.68
C THR A 244 12.97 22.56 8.32
N HIS A 245 12.23 21.74 9.05
CA HIS A 245 12.18 20.30 8.89
C HIS A 245 10.78 19.80 8.62
N LEU A 246 10.65 18.83 7.72
CA LEU A 246 9.43 18.12 7.46
C LEU A 246 9.47 16.77 8.16
N LEU A 247 8.71 16.65 9.24
CA LEU A 247 8.56 15.41 10.02
C LEU A 247 7.22 14.76 9.72
N ARG A 248 7.23 13.50 9.31
CA ARG A 248 6.01 12.74 9.05
C ARG A 248 5.88 11.58 10.03
N LEU A 249 4.86 11.64 10.89
CA LEU A 249 4.49 10.57 11.79
C LEU A 249 3.39 9.72 11.15
N SER A 250 3.48 8.42 11.36
CA SER A 250 2.48 7.45 10.89
C SER A 250 1.82 6.79 12.10
N TYR A 251 0.49 6.74 12.10
CA TYR A 251 -0.35 6.19 13.14
C TYR A 251 -1.28 5.12 12.60
N GLY A 252 -1.88 4.35 13.47
CA GLY A 252 -2.85 3.32 13.15
C GLY A 252 -2.21 1.96 12.90
N ARG A 253 -2.81 0.94 13.48
CA ARG A 253 -2.42 -0.46 13.39
C ARG A 253 -3.64 -1.32 13.12
N LEU A 254 -3.42 -2.48 12.54
CA LEU A 254 -4.49 -3.43 12.26
C LEU A 254 -5.18 -3.85 13.56
N GLY A 255 -6.51 -3.89 13.54
CA GLY A 255 -7.32 -4.29 14.69
C GLY A 255 -7.50 -3.20 15.77
N GLU A 256 -6.91 -2.02 15.57
CA GLU A 256 -7.09 -0.88 16.47
C GLU A 256 -8.14 0.11 15.93
N ALA A 257 -8.73 0.89 16.83
CA ALA A 257 -9.62 1.98 16.45
C ALA A 257 -8.88 3.07 15.66
N GLU A 258 -9.63 3.93 14.99
CA GLU A 258 -9.07 5.07 14.27
C GLU A 258 -8.23 5.95 15.22
N PRO A 259 -6.96 6.24 14.88
CA PRO A 259 -6.06 6.94 15.79
C PRO A 259 -6.48 8.40 16.00
N ALA A 260 -6.57 8.82 17.26
CA ALA A 260 -6.69 10.22 17.64
C ALA A 260 -5.34 10.91 17.46
N VAL A 261 -5.21 11.71 16.41
CA VAL A 261 -3.95 12.42 16.07
C VAL A 261 -4.10 13.89 16.42
N THR A 262 -3.26 14.36 17.35
CA THR A 262 -3.17 15.77 17.75
C THR A 262 -1.74 16.29 17.57
N ILE A 263 -1.57 17.60 17.43
CA ILE A 263 -0.22 18.21 17.36
C ILE A 263 0.55 17.94 18.65
N ASP A 264 -0.04 18.19 19.81
CA ASP A 264 0.62 17.98 21.09
C ASP A 264 1.05 16.52 21.28
N GLY A 265 0.22 15.56 20.86
CA GLY A 265 0.58 14.14 20.86
C GLY A 265 1.78 13.87 19.95
N ALA A 266 1.77 14.42 18.75
CA ALA A 266 2.85 14.26 17.78
C ALA A 266 4.17 14.90 18.28
N LEU A 267 4.12 16.07 18.92
CA LEU A 267 5.30 16.71 19.51
C LEU A 267 5.88 15.90 20.67
N ARG A 268 5.03 15.28 21.50
CA ARG A 268 5.49 14.32 22.53
C ARG A 268 6.16 13.10 21.90
N ASP A 269 5.56 12.53 20.85
CA ASP A 269 6.14 11.39 20.14
C ASP A 269 7.49 11.77 19.52
N ILE A 270 7.61 12.94 18.85
CA ILE A 270 8.86 13.45 18.31
C ILE A 270 9.93 13.56 19.41
N ARG A 271 9.58 14.19 20.53
CA ARG A 271 10.52 14.31 21.67
C ARG A 271 11.03 12.96 22.16
N THR A 272 10.14 11.99 22.31
CA THR A 272 10.50 10.64 22.77
C THR A 272 11.40 9.93 21.76
N LEU A 273 11.12 10.09 20.46
CA LEU A 273 11.83 9.38 19.38
C LEU A 273 13.16 10.04 19.00
N THR A 274 13.26 11.37 19.10
CA THR A 274 14.44 12.12 18.64
C THR A 274 15.29 12.70 19.76
N GLY A 275 14.73 12.81 20.96
CA GLY A 275 15.33 13.56 22.07
C GLY A 275 15.15 15.09 21.98
N VAL A 276 14.61 15.60 20.86
CA VAL A 276 14.44 17.05 20.59
C VAL A 276 13.05 17.50 21.05
N THR A 277 13.00 18.57 21.85
CA THR A 277 11.76 19.21 22.27
C THR A 277 11.42 20.34 21.31
N ILE A 278 10.28 20.27 20.65
CA ILE A 278 9.78 21.28 19.73
C ILE A 278 8.58 21.97 20.38
N ALA A 279 8.64 23.29 20.47
CA ALA A 279 7.52 24.10 20.96
C ALA A 279 6.37 24.12 19.93
N ALA A 280 5.13 24.22 20.39
CA ALA A 280 3.98 24.23 19.49
C ALA A 280 4.00 25.40 18.50
N GLU A 281 4.55 26.53 18.91
CA GLU A 281 4.72 27.75 18.11
C GLU A 281 5.74 27.57 16.97
N ALA A 282 6.66 26.60 17.09
CA ALA A 282 7.61 26.26 16.06
C ALA A 282 7.00 25.45 14.90
N VAL A 283 5.78 24.97 15.07
CA VAL A 283 5.03 24.30 13.99
C VAL A 283 4.49 25.33 13.05
N THR A 284 5.08 25.44 11.86
CA THR A 284 4.72 26.46 10.84
C THR A 284 3.62 25.99 9.90
N ASP A 285 3.50 24.67 9.67
CA ASP A 285 2.44 24.09 8.84
C ASP A 285 2.19 22.63 9.19
N ARG A 286 1.04 22.10 8.77
CA ARG A 286 0.62 20.72 9.05
C ARG A 286 -0.28 20.15 7.99
N LEU A 287 -0.15 18.85 7.74
CA LEU A 287 -1.05 18.09 6.89
C LEU A 287 -1.39 16.76 7.54
N LEU A 288 -2.66 16.52 7.81
CA LEU A 288 -3.16 15.23 8.27
C LEU A 288 -3.90 14.53 7.12
N ALA A 289 -3.36 13.39 6.69
CA ALA A 289 -4.00 12.52 5.72
C ALA A 289 -4.44 11.21 6.39
N ARG A 290 -5.66 10.75 6.06
CA ARG A 290 -6.24 9.52 6.59
C ARG A 290 -6.59 8.58 5.44
N TRP A 291 -6.32 7.29 5.66
CA TRP A 291 -6.69 6.20 4.75
C TRP A 291 -7.28 5.07 5.58
N ASN A 292 -8.55 4.81 5.42
CA ASN A 292 -9.21 3.67 6.07
C ASN A 292 -9.11 2.43 5.18
N GLY A 293 -8.93 1.27 5.80
CA GLY A 293 -8.87 0.00 5.07
C GLY A 293 -7.63 -0.20 4.19
N THR A 294 -6.55 0.55 4.42
CA THR A 294 -5.31 0.42 3.65
C THR A 294 -4.50 -0.80 4.05
N LEU A 295 -3.82 -1.39 3.07
CA LEU A 295 -2.94 -2.53 3.26
C LEU A 295 -3.63 -3.67 4.04
N PRO A 296 -4.76 -4.20 3.52
CA PRO A 296 -5.42 -5.34 4.17
C PRO A 296 -4.42 -6.49 4.28
N PRO A 297 -4.43 -7.22 5.41
CA PRO A 297 -3.60 -8.41 5.56
C PRO A 297 -4.13 -9.49 4.62
N LEU A 298 -3.39 -9.76 3.54
CA LEU A 298 -3.80 -10.73 2.55
C LEU A 298 -3.37 -12.14 2.98
N PRO A 299 -4.32 -13.02 3.32
CA PRO A 299 -4.01 -14.37 3.73
C PRO A 299 -3.44 -15.19 2.57
N PRO A 300 -2.80 -16.34 2.85
CA PRO A 300 -2.15 -17.16 1.84
C PRO A 300 -3.02 -17.55 0.66
N GLU A 301 -4.29 -17.88 0.92
CA GLU A 301 -5.28 -18.26 -0.10
C GLU A 301 -5.79 -17.10 -0.96
N TYR A 302 -5.61 -15.85 -0.53
CA TYR A 302 -6.12 -14.67 -1.22
C TYR A 302 -5.67 -14.61 -2.70
N ARG A 303 -4.40 -14.84 -2.96
CA ARG A 303 -3.85 -14.81 -4.32
C ARG A 303 -4.42 -15.91 -5.21
N ALA A 304 -4.73 -17.09 -4.65
CA ALA A 304 -5.39 -18.16 -5.39
C ALA A 304 -6.81 -17.77 -5.77
N ARG A 305 -7.57 -17.16 -4.85
CA ARG A 305 -8.92 -16.67 -5.10
C ARG A 305 -8.94 -15.55 -6.14
N VAL A 306 -8.01 -14.60 -6.06
CA VAL A 306 -7.88 -13.53 -7.07
C VAL A 306 -7.60 -14.12 -8.45
N ARG A 307 -6.66 -15.07 -8.57
CA ARG A 307 -6.37 -15.75 -9.85
C ARG A 307 -7.57 -16.50 -10.40
N ALA A 308 -8.30 -17.22 -9.54
CA ALA A 308 -9.53 -17.89 -9.94
C ALA A 308 -10.59 -16.91 -10.46
N LEU A 309 -10.69 -15.72 -9.87
CA LEU A 309 -11.58 -14.67 -10.36
C LEU A 309 -11.10 -14.12 -11.72
N GLU A 310 -9.80 -13.90 -11.91
CA GLU A 310 -9.24 -13.47 -13.22
C GLU A 310 -9.50 -14.51 -14.30
N GLU A 311 -9.40 -15.81 -13.98
CA GLU A 311 -9.71 -16.92 -14.90
C GLU A 311 -11.19 -16.95 -15.28
N GLN A 312 -12.10 -16.61 -14.36
CA GLN A 312 -13.54 -16.47 -14.65
C GLN A 312 -13.84 -15.21 -15.49
N VAL A 313 -13.11 -14.13 -15.29
CA VAL A 313 -13.30 -12.86 -16.02
C VAL A 313 -12.74 -12.92 -17.43
N ARG A 314 -11.63 -13.60 -17.65
CA ARG A 314 -10.94 -13.68 -18.95
C ARG A 314 -11.83 -14.11 -20.13
N PRO A 315 -12.66 -15.19 -20.03
CA PRO A 315 -13.51 -15.63 -21.13
C PRO A 315 -14.69 -14.68 -21.43
N LEU A 316 -14.97 -13.73 -20.55
CA LEU A 316 -16.03 -12.75 -20.81
C LEU A 316 -15.68 -11.80 -21.97
N GLY A 317 -14.40 -11.64 -22.26
CA GLY A 317 -13.91 -10.73 -23.31
C GLY A 317 -14.13 -9.25 -22.97
N GLY A 318 -13.24 -8.41 -23.43
CA GLY A 318 -13.36 -6.96 -23.29
C GLY A 318 -13.29 -6.44 -21.86
N VAL A 319 -12.87 -7.23 -20.85
CA VAL A 319 -12.71 -6.77 -19.47
C VAL A 319 -11.44 -7.30 -18.83
N ALA A 320 -10.75 -6.44 -18.08
CA ALA A 320 -9.57 -6.80 -17.29
C ALA A 320 -9.66 -6.20 -15.87
N LEU A 321 -9.07 -6.92 -14.91
CA LEU A 321 -8.92 -6.47 -13.53
C LEU A 321 -7.46 -6.03 -13.33
N THR A 322 -7.23 -4.98 -12.57
CA THR A 322 -5.88 -4.56 -12.15
C THR A 322 -5.92 -3.73 -10.87
N GLY A 323 -4.75 -3.36 -10.40
CA GLY A 323 -4.58 -2.61 -9.15
C GLY A 323 -3.83 -3.41 -8.10
N ALA A 324 -3.53 -2.80 -6.97
CA ALA A 324 -2.72 -3.42 -5.93
C ALA A 324 -3.34 -4.71 -5.36
N TRP A 325 -4.66 -4.82 -5.32
CA TRP A 325 -5.37 -5.99 -4.83
C TRP A 325 -5.25 -7.23 -5.74
N VAL A 326 -4.99 -7.00 -7.05
CA VAL A 326 -4.74 -8.07 -8.04
C VAL A 326 -3.25 -8.33 -8.19
N ALA A 327 -2.48 -7.27 -8.46
CA ALA A 327 -1.06 -7.36 -8.81
C ALA A 327 -0.12 -7.51 -7.60
N GLY A 328 -0.61 -7.21 -6.40
CA GLY A 328 0.22 -7.04 -5.19
C GLY A 328 0.64 -5.59 -4.97
N THR A 329 1.14 -5.31 -3.77
CA THR A 329 1.56 -3.98 -3.36
C THR A 329 2.84 -3.54 -4.10
N GLY A 330 2.88 -2.27 -4.48
CA GLY A 330 4.03 -1.65 -5.14
C GLY A 330 3.74 -1.21 -6.57
N ILE A 331 4.22 -0.02 -6.91
CA ILE A 331 3.97 0.62 -8.22
C ILE A 331 4.47 -0.26 -9.37
N ALA A 332 5.65 -0.84 -9.25
CA ALA A 332 6.23 -1.69 -10.30
C ALA A 332 5.35 -2.89 -10.64
N SER A 333 4.85 -3.60 -9.63
CA SER A 333 3.95 -4.75 -9.82
C SER A 333 2.65 -4.34 -10.51
N VAL A 334 2.04 -3.24 -10.04
CA VAL A 334 0.78 -2.71 -10.60
C VAL A 334 0.97 -2.26 -12.03
N VAL A 335 2.03 -1.54 -12.36
CA VAL A 335 2.33 -1.08 -13.73
C VAL A 335 2.55 -2.27 -14.66
N THR A 336 3.33 -3.26 -14.25
CA THR A 336 3.58 -4.47 -15.05
C THR A 336 2.28 -5.22 -15.34
N HIS A 337 1.46 -5.42 -14.31
CA HIS A 337 0.18 -6.11 -14.44
C HIS A 337 -0.81 -5.33 -15.32
N ALA A 338 -0.95 -4.02 -15.10
CA ALA A 338 -1.84 -3.17 -15.89
C ALA A 338 -1.48 -3.16 -17.38
N ARG A 339 -0.19 -3.11 -17.70
CA ARG A 339 0.30 -3.18 -19.09
C ARG A 339 0.00 -4.53 -19.75
N ALA A 340 0.13 -5.64 -19.01
CA ALA A 340 -0.22 -6.96 -19.50
C ALA A 340 -1.73 -7.08 -19.74
N GLY A 341 -2.56 -6.63 -18.80
CA GLY A 341 -4.02 -6.59 -18.93
C GLY A 341 -4.50 -5.75 -20.11
N ALA A 342 -3.94 -4.56 -20.30
CA ALA A 342 -4.27 -3.69 -21.44
C ALA A 342 -3.92 -4.35 -22.79
N LYS A 343 -2.76 -5.00 -22.91
CA LYS A 343 -2.39 -5.75 -24.12
C LYS A 343 -3.36 -6.90 -24.41
N GLY A 344 -3.87 -7.57 -23.38
CA GLY A 344 -4.85 -8.65 -23.55
C GLY A 344 -6.24 -8.17 -23.99
N LEU A 345 -6.51 -6.87 -23.97
CA LEU A 345 -7.75 -6.26 -24.46
C LEU A 345 -7.65 -5.73 -25.91
N LEU A 346 -6.45 -5.62 -26.46
CA LEU A 346 -6.21 -5.18 -27.83
C LEU A 346 -6.40 -6.33 -28.81
#